data_54bd3acc42823ccbc1fc5d1a16c411db
#
_entry.id   54bd3acc42823ccbc1fc5d1a16c411db
#
_cell.length_a   1.000
_cell.length_b   1.000
_cell.length_c   1.000
_cell.angle_alpha   90.00
_cell.angle_beta   90.00
_cell.angle_gamma   90.00
#
_symmetry.space_group_name_H-M   'P 1'
#
loop_
_entity.id
_entity.type
_entity.pdbx_description
1 polymer ?
#
loop_
_entity_poly.entity_id
_entity_poly.type
_entity_poly.pdbx_seq_one_letter_code
_entity_poly.pdbx_strand_id
1 'polypeptide(L)'
;ILEGLEGILADVKAGRLAITSEYEDIHSFVEANLIDRIGDPGKKLHTGRSRNDQVALDMKLYVRDEIDEIDQEVKSLLEALQKIMEENVHTYMPGFTHLQKAQPVTLAHHVGAYFEMFRRDRGRLFDIRKRMNTCPLGAGALAGTTYPLDREYTAQLLDFDEPTRNSMDSVSDRDYVIELLSALSTVMMHLSRFSEEIILWNSNE
;
A
#
# COMPACT_ATOMS: atom_id res chain seq x y z
N ILE A 1 20.84 14.39 14.11
CA ILE A 1 20.33 13.12 13.55
C ILE A 1 19.49 13.40 12.30
N LEU A 2 18.41 14.19 12.40
CA LEU A 2 17.53 14.48 11.24
C LEU A 2 18.30 15.03 10.04
N GLU A 3 19.10 16.09 10.21
CA GLU A 3 19.93 16.66 9.13
C GLU A 3 20.89 15.63 8.51
N GLY A 4 21.44 14.73 9.35
CA GLY A 4 22.32 13.65 8.87
C GLY A 4 21.56 12.63 8.01
N LEU A 5 20.34 12.24 8.40
CA LEU A 5 19.48 11.33 7.63
C LEU A 5 19.00 11.97 6.32
N GLU A 6 18.60 13.23 6.34
CA GLU A 6 18.22 14.01 5.14
C GLU A 6 19.40 14.09 4.16
N GLY A 7 20.63 14.32 4.68
CA GLY A 7 21.83 14.31 3.87
C GLY A 7 22.13 12.96 3.24
N ILE A 8 21.94 11.84 3.96
CA ILE A 8 22.08 10.47 3.42
C ILE A 8 21.07 10.25 2.30
N LEU A 9 19.81 10.57 2.55
CA LEU A 9 18.75 10.41 1.54
C LEU A 9 19.03 11.23 0.28
N ALA A 10 19.49 12.48 0.43
CA ALA A 10 19.85 13.32 -0.70
C ALA A 10 21.01 12.75 -1.50
N ASP A 11 22.03 12.19 -0.84
CA ASP A 11 23.18 11.60 -1.52
C ASP A 11 22.84 10.29 -2.23
N VAL A 12 22.00 9.44 -1.64
CA VAL A 12 21.50 8.22 -2.30
C VAL A 12 20.68 8.59 -3.54
N LYS A 13 19.72 9.52 -3.41
CA LYS A 13 18.89 9.99 -4.54
C LYS A 13 19.71 10.62 -5.67
N ALA A 14 20.81 11.29 -5.34
CA ALA A 14 21.71 11.91 -6.32
C ALA A 14 22.78 10.94 -6.88
N GLY A 15 22.78 9.67 -6.46
CA GLY A 15 23.78 8.68 -6.87
C GLY A 15 25.20 8.93 -6.31
N ARG A 16 25.35 9.82 -5.33
CA ARG A 16 26.64 10.09 -4.67
C ARG A 16 26.99 9.06 -3.60
N LEU A 17 25.97 8.41 -3.04
CA LEU A 17 26.12 7.34 -2.06
C LEU A 17 25.40 6.09 -2.58
N ALA A 18 26.17 5.07 -2.94
CA ALA A 18 25.63 3.80 -3.42
C ALA A 18 25.27 2.89 -2.23
N ILE A 19 24.09 2.27 -2.27
CA ILE A 19 23.73 1.20 -1.33
C ILE A 19 24.52 -0.05 -1.75
N THR A 20 25.37 -0.57 -0.88
CA THR A 20 26.22 -1.73 -1.14
C THR A 20 25.82 -2.91 -0.27
N SER A 21 26.23 -4.12 -0.70
CA SER A 21 26.02 -5.37 0.04
C SER A 21 27.04 -5.61 1.18
N GLU A 22 27.84 -4.61 1.53
CA GLU A 22 28.82 -4.69 2.62
C GLU A 22 28.17 -4.69 4.01
N TYR A 23 26.93 -4.23 4.08
CA TYR A 23 26.14 -4.16 5.31
C TYR A 23 25.11 -5.29 5.34
N GLU A 24 24.73 -5.72 6.54
CA GLU A 24 23.75 -6.78 6.74
C GLU A 24 22.38 -6.41 6.12
N ASP A 25 21.98 -5.14 6.27
CA ASP A 25 20.72 -4.60 5.75
C ASP A 25 20.81 -3.09 5.51
N ILE A 26 19.74 -2.51 4.96
CA ILE A 26 19.63 -1.08 4.69
C ILE A 26 19.71 -0.23 5.96
N HIS A 27 19.25 -0.72 7.08
CA HIS A 27 19.26 0.01 8.35
C HIS A 27 20.69 0.11 8.89
N SER A 28 21.46 -0.97 8.81
CA SER A 28 22.89 -0.99 9.16
C SER A 28 23.69 -0.05 8.28
N PHE A 29 23.39 -0.01 6.98
CA PHE A 29 23.96 0.95 6.04
C PHE A 29 23.65 2.40 6.46
N VAL A 30 22.39 2.73 6.74
CA VAL A 30 21.99 4.09 7.16
C VAL A 30 22.63 4.47 8.48
N GLU A 31 22.63 3.58 9.46
CA GLU A 31 23.23 3.82 10.78
C GLU A 31 24.74 4.08 10.69
N ALA A 32 25.48 3.27 9.95
CA ALA A 32 26.91 3.44 9.74
C ALA A 32 27.22 4.79 9.07
N ASN A 33 26.54 5.11 7.97
CA ASN A 33 26.73 6.39 7.28
C ASN A 33 26.33 7.59 8.15
N LEU A 34 25.32 7.44 9.02
CA LEU A 34 24.95 8.48 9.95
C LEU A 34 26.05 8.71 11.01
N ILE A 35 26.60 7.62 11.57
CA ILE A 35 27.70 7.70 12.54
C ILE A 35 28.93 8.35 11.90
N ASP A 36 29.27 7.99 10.68
CA ASP A 36 30.38 8.59 9.94
C ASP A 36 30.21 10.11 9.74
N ARG A 37 28.97 10.59 9.55
CA ARG A 37 28.66 12.02 9.33
C ARG A 37 28.64 12.84 10.58
N ILE A 38 28.01 12.33 11.66
CA ILE A 38 27.73 13.11 12.87
C ILE A 38 28.38 12.58 14.14
N GLY A 39 29.10 11.45 14.06
CA GLY A 39 29.79 10.84 15.18
C GLY A 39 28.86 10.17 16.19
N ASP A 40 29.23 10.20 17.48
CA ASP A 40 28.51 9.52 18.57
C ASP A 40 27.00 9.80 18.67
N PRO A 41 26.47 11.00 18.36
CA PRO A 41 25.01 11.19 18.30
C PRO A 41 24.29 10.25 17.34
N GLY A 42 24.94 9.77 16.28
CA GLY A 42 24.38 8.82 15.32
C GLY A 42 24.03 7.47 15.96
N LYS A 43 24.83 7.02 16.92
CA LYS A 43 24.60 5.76 17.66
C LYS A 43 23.31 5.75 18.47
N LYS A 44 22.71 6.93 18.76
CA LYS A 44 21.44 7.04 19.46
C LYS A 44 20.23 6.68 18.59
N LEU A 45 20.40 6.62 17.27
CA LEU A 45 19.31 6.31 16.34
C LEU A 45 18.65 4.96 16.66
N HIS A 46 19.42 3.96 17.10
CA HIS A 46 18.95 2.61 17.39
C HIS A 46 18.43 2.42 18.83
N THR A 47 18.50 3.46 19.68
CA THR A 47 18.14 3.34 21.09
C THR A 47 16.68 2.93 21.27
N GLY A 48 16.46 1.87 22.07
CA GLY A 48 15.11 1.37 22.38
C GLY A 48 14.40 0.64 21.25
N ARG A 49 15.09 0.34 20.14
CA ARG A 49 14.55 -0.40 19.00
C ARG A 49 15.24 -1.75 18.81
N SER A 50 14.53 -2.64 18.14
CA SER A 50 15.09 -3.85 17.54
C SER A 50 14.93 -3.77 16.03
N ARG A 51 15.71 -4.54 15.30
CA ARG A 51 15.48 -4.72 13.87
C ARG A 51 14.10 -5.30 13.58
N ASN A 52 13.57 -6.13 14.49
CA ASN A 52 12.26 -6.78 14.34
C ASN A 52 11.10 -5.78 14.29
N ASP A 53 10.99 -4.87 15.26
CA ASP A 53 9.91 -3.87 15.27
C ASP A 53 10.12 -2.79 14.20
N GLN A 54 11.36 -2.48 13.86
CA GLN A 54 11.70 -1.55 12.79
C GLN A 54 11.26 -2.08 11.42
N VAL A 55 11.61 -3.33 11.08
CA VAL A 55 11.21 -3.94 9.79
C VAL A 55 9.68 -4.11 9.71
N ALA A 56 9.03 -4.45 10.82
CA ALA A 56 7.57 -4.51 10.87
C ALA A 56 6.93 -3.14 10.59
N LEU A 57 7.52 -2.06 11.13
CA LEU A 57 7.09 -0.68 10.87
C LEU A 57 7.28 -0.31 9.39
N ASP A 58 8.48 -0.54 8.84
CA ASP A 58 8.81 -0.17 7.47
C ASP A 58 7.85 -0.84 6.47
N MET A 59 7.56 -2.13 6.69
CA MET A 59 6.61 -2.87 5.87
C MET A 59 5.20 -2.27 5.96
N LYS A 60 4.74 -1.90 7.17
CA LYS A 60 3.43 -1.25 7.33
C LYS A 60 3.38 0.13 6.66
N LEU A 61 4.42 0.94 6.78
CA LEU A 61 4.49 2.23 6.11
C LEU A 61 4.44 2.06 4.58
N TYR A 62 5.28 1.18 4.05
CA TYR A 62 5.33 0.89 2.61
C TYR A 62 3.98 0.40 2.09
N VAL A 63 3.39 -0.63 2.72
CA VAL A 63 2.10 -1.19 2.28
C VAL A 63 0.98 -0.16 2.39
N ARG A 64 1.02 0.71 3.40
CA ARG A 64 0.06 1.80 3.58
C ARG A 64 0.09 2.78 2.41
N ASP A 65 1.30 3.21 2.03
CA ASP A 65 1.49 4.16 0.94
C ASP A 65 1.06 3.53 -0.41
N GLU A 66 1.41 2.24 -0.64
CA GLU A 66 0.99 1.50 -1.84
C GLU A 66 -0.55 1.34 -1.92
N ILE A 67 -1.23 1.09 -0.80
CA ILE A 67 -2.71 1.04 -0.78
C ILE A 67 -3.30 2.39 -1.16
N ASP A 68 -2.77 3.48 -0.62
CA ASP A 68 -3.26 4.84 -0.87
C ASP A 68 -3.02 5.22 -2.36
N GLU A 69 -1.90 4.83 -2.97
CA GLU A 69 -1.61 5.03 -4.40
C GLU A 69 -2.54 4.20 -5.28
N ILE A 70 -2.68 2.90 -5.01
CA ILE A 70 -3.56 2.00 -5.77
C ILE A 70 -5.04 2.45 -5.66
N ASP A 71 -5.49 2.89 -4.48
CA ASP A 71 -6.86 3.43 -4.33
C ASP A 71 -7.07 4.66 -5.21
N GLN A 72 -6.08 5.55 -5.32
CA GLN A 72 -6.15 6.72 -6.19
C GLN A 72 -6.22 6.33 -7.67
N GLU A 73 -5.48 5.30 -8.11
CA GLU A 73 -5.54 4.80 -9.48
C GLU A 73 -6.90 4.15 -9.78
N VAL A 74 -7.43 3.34 -8.88
CA VAL A 74 -8.77 2.76 -9.04
C VAL A 74 -9.85 3.86 -9.04
N LYS A 75 -9.70 4.92 -8.25
CA LYS A 75 -10.58 6.09 -8.29
C LYS A 75 -10.54 6.78 -9.65
N SER A 76 -9.36 6.98 -10.22
CA SER A 76 -9.21 7.59 -11.55
C SER A 76 -9.88 6.73 -12.63
N LEU A 77 -9.78 5.40 -12.52
CA LEU A 77 -10.51 4.49 -13.40
C LEU A 77 -12.03 4.63 -13.24
N LEU A 78 -12.55 4.72 -12.01
CA LEU A 78 -13.98 4.94 -11.77
C LEU A 78 -14.48 6.26 -12.36
N GLU A 79 -13.71 7.33 -12.27
CA GLU A 79 -14.05 8.62 -12.89
C GLU A 79 -14.13 8.51 -14.42
N ALA A 80 -13.21 7.77 -15.04
CA ALA A 80 -13.25 7.50 -16.48
C ALA A 80 -14.48 6.66 -16.90
N LEU A 81 -14.80 5.61 -16.13
CA LEU A 81 -15.99 4.79 -16.36
C LEU A 81 -17.28 5.60 -16.18
N GLN A 82 -17.34 6.46 -15.16
CA GLN A 82 -18.48 7.35 -14.93
C GLN A 82 -18.72 8.26 -16.14
N LYS A 83 -17.68 8.86 -16.68
CA LYS A 83 -17.79 9.70 -17.87
C LYS A 83 -18.35 8.92 -19.06
N ILE A 84 -17.85 7.71 -19.30
CA ILE A 84 -18.39 6.84 -20.36
C ILE A 84 -19.88 6.54 -20.14
N MET A 85 -20.27 6.27 -18.90
CA MET A 85 -21.68 6.02 -18.57
C MET A 85 -22.57 7.23 -18.83
N GLU A 86 -22.15 8.43 -18.43
CA GLU A 86 -22.88 9.70 -18.63
C GLU A 86 -23.10 10.01 -20.10
N GLU A 87 -22.10 9.77 -20.95
CA GLU A 87 -22.15 10.01 -22.39
C GLU A 87 -22.98 8.95 -23.18
N ASN A 88 -23.26 7.79 -22.59
CA ASN A 88 -23.82 6.63 -23.29
C ASN A 88 -25.11 6.06 -22.68
N VAL A 89 -25.90 6.87 -21.98
CA VAL A 89 -27.18 6.44 -21.39
C VAL A 89 -28.22 6.01 -22.42
N HIS A 90 -28.10 6.44 -23.69
CA HIS A 90 -28.98 6.10 -24.81
C HIS A 90 -28.29 5.30 -25.91
N THR A 91 -27.04 4.83 -25.69
CA THR A 91 -26.32 3.97 -26.63
C THR A 91 -26.73 2.52 -26.39
N TYR A 92 -27.65 2.01 -27.23
CA TYR A 92 -28.17 0.65 -27.10
C TYR A 92 -27.23 -0.38 -27.71
N MET A 93 -27.08 -1.51 -27.02
CA MET A 93 -26.29 -2.66 -27.44
C MET A 93 -26.95 -3.97 -27.00
N PRO A 94 -26.62 -5.11 -27.65
CA PRO A 94 -27.12 -6.40 -27.19
C PRO A 94 -26.41 -6.81 -25.89
N GLY A 95 -27.19 -7.20 -24.87
CA GLY A 95 -26.68 -7.97 -23.73
C GLY A 95 -26.61 -9.45 -24.11
N PHE A 96 -25.63 -10.16 -23.56
CA PHE A 96 -25.35 -11.56 -23.89
C PHE A 96 -25.51 -12.46 -22.65
N THR A 97 -26.04 -13.67 -22.88
CA THR A 97 -25.95 -14.81 -21.96
C THR A 97 -25.50 -16.03 -22.75
N HIS A 98 -24.58 -16.80 -22.24
CA HIS A 98 -24.05 -17.98 -22.95
C HIS A 98 -23.53 -17.68 -24.37
N LEU A 99 -22.93 -16.51 -24.56
CA LEU A 99 -22.49 -15.98 -25.86
C LEU A 99 -23.63 -15.83 -26.91
N GLN A 100 -24.89 -15.82 -26.47
CA GLN A 100 -26.06 -15.59 -27.29
C GLN A 100 -26.66 -14.22 -26.97
N LYS A 101 -27.17 -13.53 -28.00
CA LYS A 101 -27.93 -12.28 -27.85
C LYS A 101 -29.16 -12.54 -26.99
N ALA A 102 -29.30 -11.81 -25.90
CA ALA A 102 -30.38 -11.96 -24.94
C ALA A 102 -31.28 -10.71 -24.90
N GLN A 103 -30.96 -9.74 -24.05
CA GLN A 103 -31.75 -8.55 -23.86
C GLN A 103 -31.00 -7.30 -24.33
N PRO A 104 -31.67 -6.27 -24.86
CA PRO A 104 -31.06 -4.99 -25.12
C PRO A 104 -30.67 -4.32 -23.79
N VAL A 105 -29.50 -3.74 -23.74
CA VAL A 105 -29.00 -2.93 -22.64
C VAL A 105 -28.43 -1.62 -23.18
N THR A 106 -28.12 -0.66 -22.34
CA THR A 106 -27.31 0.49 -22.75
C THR A 106 -25.84 0.26 -22.43
N LEU A 107 -24.96 0.90 -23.16
CA LEU A 107 -23.52 0.87 -22.86
C LEU A 107 -23.26 1.39 -21.43
N ALA A 108 -23.97 2.43 -21.01
CA ALA A 108 -23.92 2.93 -19.64
C ALA A 108 -24.25 1.85 -18.59
N HIS A 109 -25.29 1.06 -18.83
CA HIS A 109 -25.66 -0.04 -17.92
C HIS A 109 -24.60 -1.14 -17.89
N HIS A 110 -24.05 -1.49 -19.03
CA HIS A 110 -23.00 -2.52 -19.15
C HIS A 110 -21.72 -2.08 -18.43
N VAL A 111 -21.21 -0.88 -18.72
CA VAL A 111 -20.03 -0.29 -18.05
C VAL A 111 -20.28 -0.10 -16.56
N GLY A 112 -21.50 0.22 -16.16
CA GLY A 112 -21.91 0.33 -14.75
C GLY A 112 -21.68 -0.94 -13.94
N ALA A 113 -21.72 -2.13 -14.56
CA ALA A 113 -21.38 -3.37 -13.88
C ALA A 113 -19.90 -3.38 -13.42
N TYR A 114 -18.99 -2.91 -14.27
CA TYR A 114 -17.56 -2.79 -13.94
C TYR A 114 -17.30 -1.67 -12.95
N PHE A 115 -17.98 -0.55 -13.08
CA PHE A 115 -17.95 0.52 -12.08
C PHE A 115 -18.27 -0.03 -10.67
N GLU A 116 -19.33 -0.83 -10.53
CA GLU A 116 -19.69 -1.45 -9.26
C GLU A 116 -18.66 -2.48 -8.76
N MET A 117 -17.97 -3.19 -9.66
CA MET A 117 -16.89 -4.09 -9.29
C MET A 117 -15.71 -3.33 -8.67
N PHE A 118 -15.21 -2.30 -9.35
CA PHE A 118 -14.10 -1.48 -8.87
C PHE A 118 -14.46 -0.65 -7.64
N ARG A 119 -15.72 -0.20 -7.51
CA ARG A 119 -16.19 0.45 -6.28
C ARG A 119 -16.10 -0.48 -5.06
N ARG A 120 -16.43 -1.77 -5.22
CA ARG A 120 -16.24 -2.77 -4.17
C ARG A 120 -14.77 -3.06 -3.89
N ASP A 121 -13.91 -2.98 -4.89
CA ASP A 121 -12.46 -3.17 -4.71
C ASP A 121 -11.85 -2.05 -3.87
N ARG A 122 -12.25 -0.80 -4.08
CA ARG A 122 -11.87 0.31 -3.20
C ARG A 122 -12.31 0.08 -1.75
N GLY A 123 -13.50 -0.47 -1.54
CA GLY A 123 -13.96 -0.86 -0.21
C GLY A 123 -13.04 -1.88 0.46
N ARG A 124 -12.53 -2.86 -0.30
CA ARG A 124 -11.55 -3.84 0.20
C ARG A 124 -10.23 -3.16 0.60
N LEU A 125 -9.70 -2.30 -0.24
CA LEU A 125 -8.48 -1.53 0.05
C LEU A 125 -8.63 -0.68 1.31
N PHE A 126 -9.75 0.02 1.44
CA PHE A 126 -10.06 0.83 2.62
C PHE A 126 -10.12 -0.02 3.90
N ASP A 127 -10.75 -1.19 3.86
CA ASP A 127 -10.86 -2.08 5.01
C ASP A 127 -9.49 -2.62 5.46
N ILE A 128 -8.62 -2.96 4.52
CA ILE A 128 -7.24 -3.39 4.79
C ILE A 128 -6.46 -2.23 5.42
N ARG A 129 -6.51 -1.07 4.78
CA ARG A 129 -5.86 0.17 5.22
C ARG A 129 -6.20 0.50 6.67
N LYS A 130 -7.48 0.37 7.03
CA LYS A 130 -7.98 0.61 8.38
C LYS A 130 -7.46 -0.43 9.38
N ARG A 131 -7.53 -1.73 9.06
CA ARG A 131 -7.09 -2.78 9.98
C ARG A 131 -5.59 -2.75 10.24
N MET A 132 -4.78 -2.47 9.23
CA MET A 132 -3.33 -2.45 9.38
C MET A 132 -2.77 -1.22 10.07
N ASN A 133 -3.56 -0.17 10.28
CA ASN A 133 -3.09 1.14 10.75
C ASN A 133 -2.77 1.17 12.24
N THR A 134 -1.95 0.22 12.70
CA THR A 134 -1.46 0.12 14.08
C THR A 134 0.07 0.09 14.10
N CYS A 135 0.69 0.91 14.98
CA CYS A 135 2.14 1.12 15.03
C CYS A 135 2.85 0.00 15.82
N PRO A 136 3.74 -0.78 15.18
CA PRO A 136 4.50 -1.84 15.88
C PRO A 136 5.72 -1.31 16.62
N LEU A 137 6.21 -0.08 16.33
CA LEU A 137 7.44 0.45 16.88
C LEU A 137 7.37 0.57 18.40
N GLY A 138 8.44 0.15 19.08
CA GLY A 138 8.51 0.06 20.52
C GLY A 138 8.18 -1.34 21.08
N ALA A 139 7.79 -2.29 20.20
CA ALA A 139 7.64 -3.69 20.59
C ALA A 139 9.00 -4.38 20.88
N GLY A 140 10.10 -3.76 20.45
CA GLY A 140 11.44 -4.31 20.60
C GLY A 140 11.61 -5.59 19.77
N ALA A 141 12.44 -6.52 20.26
CA ALA A 141 12.64 -7.79 19.56
C ALA A 141 11.38 -8.67 19.56
N LEU A 142 10.66 -8.74 20.70
CA LEU A 142 9.42 -9.49 20.88
C LEU A 142 8.68 -9.16 22.19
N ALA A 143 9.34 -8.57 23.17
CA ALA A 143 8.81 -8.39 24.55
C ALA A 143 8.89 -6.94 25.06
N GLY A 144 9.00 -5.98 24.16
CA GLY A 144 9.16 -4.56 24.50
C GLY A 144 10.59 -4.20 24.90
N THR A 145 10.73 -3.11 25.62
CA THR A 145 12.01 -2.58 26.07
C THR A 145 11.88 -2.01 27.48
N THR A 146 12.98 -1.96 28.22
CA THR A 146 13.05 -1.30 29.54
C THR A 146 13.22 0.22 29.46
N TYR A 147 13.44 0.76 28.26
CA TYR A 147 13.47 2.21 28.04
C TYR A 147 12.05 2.81 28.13
N PRO A 148 11.89 4.00 28.72
CA PRO A 148 10.59 4.67 28.85
C PRO A 148 10.19 5.30 27.52
N LEU A 149 9.80 4.47 26.55
CA LEU A 149 9.33 4.92 25.24
C LEU A 149 7.87 5.37 25.31
N ASP A 150 7.55 6.48 24.68
CA ASP A 150 6.17 6.92 24.45
C ASP A 150 5.67 6.36 23.10
N ARG A 151 5.03 5.19 23.16
CA ARG A 151 4.52 4.50 21.96
C ARG A 151 3.31 5.19 21.35
N GLU A 152 2.49 5.84 22.18
CA GLU A 152 1.33 6.61 21.72
C GLU A 152 1.80 7.82 20.90
N TYR A 153 2.75 8.57 21.41
CA TYR A 153 3.34 9.70 20.71
C TYR A 153 4.03 9.27 19.40
N THR A 154 4.72 8.13 19.41
CA THR A 154 5.35 7.56 18.23
C THR A 154 4.31 7.20 17.14
N ALA A 155 3.20 6.56 17.56
CA ALA A 155 2.11 6.22 16.65
C ALA A 155 1.49 7.48 16.02
N GLN A 156 1.24 8.53 16.80
CA GLN A 156 0.72 9.81 16.31
C GLN A 156 1.66 10.47 15.30
N LEU A 157 2.98 10.50 15.57
CA LEU A 157 3.96 11.10 14.65
C LEU A 157 4.07 10.37 13.30
N LEU A 158 3.65 9.10 13.25
CA LEU A 158 3.69 8.26 12.06
C LEU A 158 2.30 8.05 11.42
N ASP A 159 1.29 8.82 11.88
CA ASP A 159 -0.09 8.75 11.38
C ASP A 159 -0.73 7.34 11.52
N PHE A 160 -0.40 6.62 12.60
CA PHE A 160 -1.11 5.42 12.99
C PHE A 160 -2.20 5.73 14.01
N ASP A 161 -3.27 4.95 14.01
CA ASP A 161 -4.43 5.14 14.90
C ASP A 161 -4.08 4.87 16.36
N GLU A 162 -3.29 3.83 16.62
CA GLU A 162 -2.84 3.41 17.94
C GLU A 162 -1.56 2.55 17.85
N PRO A 163 -0.79 2.35 18.94
CA PRO A 163 0.24 1.33 18.99
C PRO A 163 -0.38 -0.08 19.04
N THR A 164 0.34 -1.07 18.52
CA THR A 164 -0.05 -2.48 18.63
C THR A 164 -0.08 -2.92 20.11
N ARG A 165 -1.02 -3.82 20.45
CA ARG A 165 -1.32 -4.19 21.86
C ARG A 165 -0.42 -5.29 22.42
N ASN A 166 0.00 -6.23 21.58
CA ASN A 166 0.86 -7.35 21.98
C ASN A 166 2.18 -7.28 21.22
N SER A 167 3.31 -7.27 21.92
CA SER A 167 4.63 -7.07 21.34
C SER A 167 5.11 -8.25 20.48
N MET A 168 4.69 -9.47 20.77
CA MET A 168 5.05 -10.64 19.96
C MET A 168 4.30 -10.65 18.62
N ASP A 169 2.99 -10.41 18.67
CA ASP A 169 2.15 -10.23 17.49
C ASP A 169 2.62 -9.06 16.63
N SER A 170 2.98 -7.96 17.27
CA SER A 170 3.47 -6.72 16.67
C SER A 170 4.60 -6.92 15.66
N VAL A 171 5.57 -7.76 15.99
CA VAL A 171 6.75 -8.02 15.16
C VAL A 171 6.54 -9.16 14.15
N SER A 172 5.52 -10.00 14.35
CA SER A 172 5.25 -11.17 13.51
C SER A 172 4.10 -10.97 12.51
N ASP A 173 3.16 -10.07 12.78
CA ASP A 173 1.98 -9.83 11.93
C ASP A 173 2.37 -9.47 10.49
N ARG A 174 1.81 -10.20 9.55
CA ARG A 174 1.86 -9.97 8.10
C ARG A 174 0.51 -10.23 7.44
N ASP A 175 -0.58 -10.33 8.21
CA ASP A 175 -1.93 -10.63 7.71
C ASP A 175 -2.37 -9.60 6.67
N TYR A 176 -2.08 -8.32 6.91
CA TYR A 176 -2.40 -7.23 6.00
C TYR A 176 -1.75 -7.38 4.61
N VAL A 177 -0.59 -8.03 4.51
CA VAL A 177 0.06 -8.32 3.20
C VAL A 177 -0.75 -9.37 2.44
N ILE A 178 -1.20 -10.42 3.13
CA ILE A 178 -2.02 -11.50 2.55
C ILE A 178 -3.37 -10.93 2.10
N GLU A 179 -3.99 -10.09 2.93
CA GLU A 179 -5.25 -9.41 2.60
C GLU A 179 -5.08 -8.52 1.36
N LEU A 180 -3.99 -7.73 1.30
CA LEU A 180 -3.70 -6.86 0.13
C LEU A 180 -3.52 -7.68 -1.14
N LEU A 181 -2.69 -8.74 -1.11
CA LEU A 181 -2.47 -9.60 -2.27
C LEU A 181 -3.77 -10.26 -2.76
N SER A 182 -4.66 -10.64 -1.85
CA SER A 182 -6.00 -11.16 -2.17
C SER A 182 -6.88 -10.09 -2.84
N ALA A 183 -6.89 -8.87 -2.30
CA ALA A 183 -7.62 -7.75 -2.89
C ALA A 183 -7.09 -7.39 -4.28
N LEU A 184 -5.77 -7.32 -4.46
CA LEU A 184 -5.13 -7.05 -5.75
C LEU A 184 -5.44 -8.13 -6.79
N SER A 185 -5.47 -9.40 -6.38
CA SER A 185 -5.88 -10.50 -7.25
C SER A 185 -7.32 -10.33 -7.73
N THR A 186 -8.20 -9.81 -6.88
CA THR A 186 -9.60 -9.49 -7.24
C THR A 186 -9.67 -8.32 -8.23
N VAL A 187 -8.91 -7.24 -7.97
CA VAL A 187 -8.81 -6.10 -8.91
C VAL A 187 -8.33 -6.56 -10.28
N MET A 188 -7.27 -7.37 -10.32
CA MET A 188 -6.71 -7.90 -11.58
C MET A 188 -7.70 -8.78 -12.34
N MET A 189 -8.50 -9.58 -11.64
CA MET A 189 -9.58 -10.38 -12.24
C MET A 189 -10.66 -9.46 -12.86
N HIS A 190 -11.05 -8.37 -12.19
CA HIS A 190 -12.01 -7.41 -12.75
C HIS A 190 -11.44 -6.67 -13.96
N LEU A 191 -10.16 -6.25 -13.92
CA LEU A 191 -9.47 -5.64 -15.05
C LEU A 191 -9.37 -6.59 -16.24
N SER A 192 -9.04 -7.86 -16.01
CA SER A 192 -8.97 -8.88 -17.05
C SER A 192 -10.34 -9.05 -17.74
N ARG A 193 -11.42 -9.18 -16.97
CA ARG A 193 -12.76 -9.29 -17.51
C ARG A 193 -13.16 -8.07 -18.35
N PHE A 194 -12.88 -6.86 -17.84
CA PHE A 194 -13.18 -5.63 -18.58
C PHE A 194 -12.38 -5.54 -19.88
N SER A 195 -11.11 -5.93 -19.84
CA SER A 195 -10.26 -5.96 -21.04
C SER A 195 -10.78 -6.93 -22.10
N GLU A 196 -11.28 -8.11 -21.70
CA GLU A 196 -11.90 -9.08 -22.62
C GLU A 196 -13.16 -8.51 -23.30
N GLU A 197 -14.00 -7.77 -22.58
CA GLU A 197 -15.15 -7.09 -23.20
C GLU A 197 -14.71 -6.10 -24.28
N ILE A 198 -13.67 -5.30 -23.99
CA ILE A 198 -13.12 -4.34 -24.97
C ILE A 198 -12.56 -5.07 -26.21
N ILE A 199 -11.87 -6.20 -26.01
CA ILE A 199 -11.37 -7.04 -27.09
C ILE A 199 -12.52 -7.57 -27.95
N LEU A 200 -13.56 -8.10 -27.32
CA LEU A 200 -14.75 -8.59 -28.01
C LEU A 200 -15.46 -7.49 -28.79
N TRP A 201 -15.61 -6.30 -28.24
CA TRP A 201 -16.24 -5.16 -28.94
C TRP A 201 -15.39 -4.62 -30.10
N ASN A 202 -14.10 -4.88 -30.12
CA ASN A 202 -13.21 -4.51 -31.23
C ASN A 202 -13.08 -5.62 -32.30
N SER A 203 -13.92 -6.66 -32.23
CA SER A 203 -13.98 -7.69 -33.26
C SER A 203 -14.76 -7.19 -34.52
N ASN A 204 -14.73 -7.96 -35.60
CA ASN A 204 -15.40 -7.61 -36.84
C ASN A 204 -16.95 -7.81 -36.82
N GLU A 205 -17.48 -8.24 -35.71
CA GLU A 205 -18.92 -8.38 -35.48
C GLU A 205 -19.50 -7.16 -34.73
#